data_7650cb506b565a4d33dc50933f443d32
#
_entry.id   7650cb506b565a4d33dc50933f443d32
#
_cell.length_a   1.000
_cell.length_b   1.000
_cell.length_c   1.000
_cell.angle_alpha   90.00
_cell.angle_beta   90.00
_cell.angle_gamma   90.00
#
_symmetry.space_group_name_H-M   'P 1'
#
loop_
_entity.id
_entity.type
_entity.pdbx_description
1 polymer ?
#
loop_
_entity_poly.entity_id
_entity_poly.type
_entity_poly.pdbx_seq_one_letter_code
_entity_poly.pdbx_strand_id
1 'polypeptide(L)'
;MTQILIFGDSITYGAWDKEGGWVQRLRRFLDEKNLTSPDFYFVVYNLGISGDTSEDLLERFEFETKQRLKEHKETIVAFAIGINDSQFVHSEGDHRVPIEKFKNNLQELIKLAQKFSLKIIFVGLTPVDEKRTTPIPWDSDKFYKNEYIEKYNQVIKKVCEENKIYFIEIFEKFKATGYQQLLEDGLHPNSKGHKRIFEIVKDFLIKNNLI
;
A
#
# COMPACT_ATOMS: atom_id res chain seq x y z
N MET A 1 -23.75 0.99 -3.87
CA MET A 1 -22.56 1.86 -4.04
C MET A 1 -21.52 1.48 -3.03
N THR A 2 -20.28 1.24 -3.49
CA THR A 2 -19.15 0.89 -2.65
C THR A 2 -18.05 1.94 -2.80
N GLN A 3 -17.42 2.33 -1.74
CA GLN A 3 -16.23 3.19 -1.77
C GLN A 3 -14.99 2.42 -1.32
N ILE A 4 -13.86 2.71 -1.94
CA ILE A 4 -12.57 2.10 -1.63
C ILE A 4 -11.63 3.23 -1.18
N LEU A 5 -11.23 3.20 0.08
CA LEU A 5 -10.27 4.13 0.67
C LEU A 5 -8.90 3.45 0.71
N ILE A 6 -7.95 3.97 -0.07
CA ILE A 6 -6.62 3.35 -0.19
C ILE A 6 -5.59 4.28 0.44
N PHE A 7 -5.15 3.90 1.63
CA PHE A 7 -4.15 4.59 2.42
C PHE A 7 -2.75 4.03 2.16
N GLY A 8 -1.75 4.88 2.16
CA GLY A 8 -0.37 4.45 1.98
C GLY A 8 0.60 5.63 1.82
N ASP A 9 1.74 5.31 1.25
CA ASP A 9 2.88 6.20 1.05
C ASP A 9 3.02 6.72 -0.40
N SER A 10 4.26 7.05 -0.82
CA SER A 10 4.58 7.52 -2.17
C SER A 10 4.22 6.52 -3.28
N ILE A 11 4.28 5.22 -3.02
CA ILE A 11 3.91 4.19 -4.00
C ILE A 11 2.39 4.18 -4.20
N THR A 12 1.63 4.40 -3.16
CA THR A 12 0.17 4.58 -3.23
C THR A 12 -0.19 5.89 -3.91
N TYR A 13 0.49 6.98 -3.56
CA TYR A 13 0.35 8.28 -4.24
C TYR A 13 0.58 8.16 -5.76
N GLY A 14 1.48 7.27 -6.20
CA GLY A 14 1.83 7.05 -7.60
C GLY A 14 3.05 7.85 -8.04
N ALA A 15 4.01 8.06 -7.12
CA ALA A 15 5.22 8.80 -7.36
C ALA A 15 5.96 8.28 -8.61
N TRP A 16 6.44 9.24 -9.42
CA TRP A 16 7.20 9.08 -10.66
C TRP A 16 6.44 8.41 -11.82
N ASP A 17 5.16 8.08 -11.67
CA ASP A 17 4.34 7.56 -12.76
C ASP A 17 3.44 8.63 -13.38
N LYS A 18 3.69 8.98 -14.63
CA LYS A 18 2.89 9.95 -15.40
C LYS A 18 1.42 9.54 -15.54
N GLU A 19 1.11 8.26 -15.39
CA GLU A 19 -0.25 7.72 -15.40
C GLU A 19 -0.93 7.75 -14.01
N GLY A 20 -0.25 8.30 -12.97
CA GLY A 20 -0.80 8.50 -11.63
C GLY A 20 -0.80 7.26 -10.74
N GLY A 21 0.03 6.28 -11.02
CA GLY A 21 0.23 5.11 -10.18
C GLY A 21 -0.83 4.01 -10.32
N TRP A 22 -0.71 2.99 -9.49
CA TRP A 22 -1.60 1.83 -9.50
C TRP A 22 -3.03 2.13 -9.03
N VAL A 23 -3.17 3.05 -8.08
CA VAL A 23 -4.49 3.46 -7.56
C VAL A 23 -5.29 4.20 -8.63
N GLN A 24 -4.65 5.08 -9.40
CA GLN A 24 -5.32 5.77 -10.51
C GLN A 24 -5.74 4.79 -11.63
N ARG A 25 -4.95 3.75 -11.89
CA ARG A 25 -5.35 2.69 -12.83
C ARG A 25 -6.55 1.89 -12.34
N LEU A 26 -6.59 1.58 -11.05
CA LEU A 26 -7.75 0.91 -10.43
C LEU A 26 -8.99 1.80 -10.53
N ARG A 27 -8.85 3.09 -10.24
CA ARG A 27 -9.94 4.04 -10.38
C ARG A 27 -10.47 4.07 -11.81
N ARG A 28 -9.61 4.26 -12.83
CA ARG A 28 -10.04 4.27 -14.25
C ARG A 28 -10.79 2.98 -14.62
N PHE A 29 -10.27 1.83 -14.22
CA PHE A 29 -10.91 0.53 -14.47
C PHE A 29 -12.35 0.45 -13.87
N LEU A 30 -12.54 0.97 -12.66
CA LEU A 30 -13.84 0.97 -12.01
C LEU A 30 -14.76 2.07 -12.57
N ASP A 31 -14.23 3.23 -12.96
CA ASP A 31 -14.98 4.29 -13.61
C ASP A 31 -15.54 3.82 -14.98
N GLU A 32 -14.76 3.06 -15.77
CA GLU A 32 -15.24 2.45 -17.01
C GLU A 32 -16.40 1.48 -16.77
N LYS A 33 -16.34 0.67 -15.71
CA LYS A 33 -17.45 -0.21 -15.31
C LYS A 33 -18.67 0.58 -14.82
N ASN A 34 -18.46 1.64 -14.03
CA ASN A 34 -19.53 2.53 -13.57
C ASN A 34 -20.33 3.13 -14.74
N LEU A 35 -19.64 3.47 -15.84
CA LEU A 35 -20.26 4.07 -17.03
C LEU A 35 -21.05 3.06 -17.89
N THR A 36 -20.72 1.78 -17.79
CA THR A 36 -21.28 0.72 -18.63
C THR A 36 -22.32 -0.16 -17.94
N SER A 37 -22.46 -0.08 -16.62
CA SER A 37 -23.33 -0.93 -15.81
C SER A 37 -24.09 -0.11 -14.77
N PRO A 38 -25.42 0.11 -14.95
CA PRO A 38 -26.20 0.97 -14.06
C PRO A 38 -26.21 0.55 -12.58
N ASP A 39 -26.09 -0.74 -12.32
CA ASP A 39 -26.10 -1.30 -10.95
C ASP A 39 -24.70 -1.35 -10.32
N PHE A 40 -23.65 -1.02 -11.09
CA PHE A 40 -22.27 -1.00 -10.64
C PHE A 40 -21.86 0.42 -10.28
N TYR A 41 -21.50 0.65 -9.00
CA TYR A 41 -21.08 1.97 -8.57
C TYR A 41 -19.99 1.89 -7.50
N PHE A 42 -18.76 2.17 -7.91
CA PHE A 42 -17.58 2.22 -7.06
C PHE A 42 -16.91 3.60 -7.12
N VAL A 43 -16.44 4.07 -5.98
CA VAL A 43 -15.62 5.29 -5.88
C VAL A 43 -14.30 4.95 -5.22
N VAL A 44 -13.18 5.29 -5.86
CA VAL A 44 -11.84 5.06 -5.34
C VAL A 44 -11.21 6.37 -4.89
N TYR A 45 -10.72 6.38 -3.65
CA TYR A 45 -9.94 7.49 -3.08
C TYR A 45 -8.49 7.06 -2.92
N ASN A 46 -7.58 7.81 -3.55
CA ASN A 46 -6.15 7.70 -3.29
C ASN A 46 -5.80 8.57 -2.10
N LEU A 47 -5.35 7.96 -1.01
CA LEU A 47 -4.98 8.59 0.25
C LEU A 47 -3.50 8.31 0.59
N GLY A 48 -2.68 8.16 -0.46
CA GLY A 48 -1.24 8.06 -0.33
C GLY A 48 -0.59 9.40 -0.06
N ILE A 49 0.31 9.46 0.92
CA ILE A 49 1.17 10.61 1.21
C ILE A 49 2.63 10.17 1.15
N SER A 50 3.43 10.87 0.33
CA SER A 50 4.85 10.51 0.16
C SER A 50 5.62 10.60 1.48
N GLY A 51 6.36 9.53 1.79
CA GLY A 51 7.19 9.45 2.98
C GLY A 51 6.50 8.93 4.23
N ASP A 52 5.18 8.75 4.21
CA ASP A 52 4.43 8.24 5.37
C ASP A 52 4.95 6.88 5.85
N THR A 53 5.03 6.78 7.16
CA THR A 53 5.17 5.54 7.92
C THR A 53 3.82 5.09 8.48
N SER A 54 3.81 3.95 9.14
CA SER A 54 2.61 3.49 9.87
C SER A 54 2.20 4.43 10.99
N GLU A 55 3.13 5.21 11.57
CA GLU A 55 2.85 6.21 12.61
C GLU A 55 2.11 7.41 12.01
N ASP A 56 2.66 7.98 10.92
CA ASP A 56 2.02 9.10 10.21
C ASP A 56 0.61 8.71 9.76
N LEU A 57 0.45 7.48 9.28
CA LEU A 57 -0.85 6.98 8.86
C LEU A 57 -1.85 6.87 10.03
N LEU A 58 -1.42 6.41 11.21
CA LEU A 58 -2.28 6.34 12.39
C LEU A 58 -2.84 7.71 12.79
N GLU A 59 -2.00 8.76 12.73
CA GLU A 59 -2.40 10.12 13.10
C GLU A 59 -3.54 10.65 12.23
N ARG A 60 -3.55 10.33 10.92
CA ARG A 60 -4.53 10.89 9.97
C ARG A 60 -5.69 9.95 9.62
N PHE A 61 -5.57 8.65 9.86
CA PHE A 61 -6.49 7.63 9.34
C PHE A 61 -7.95 7.91 9.72
N GLU A 62 -8.23 8.10 11.01
CA GLU A 62 -9.60 8.25 11.49
C GLU A 62 -10.27 9.53 10.97
N PHE A 63 -9.52 10.64 10.97
CA PHE A 63 -10.02 11.92 10.46
C PHE A 63 -10.34 11.83 8.96
N GLU A 64 -9.39 11.37 8.15
CA GLU A 64 -9.55 11.27 6.71
C GLU A 64 -10.67 10.28 6.30
N THR A 65 -10.81 9.19 7.05
CA THR A 65 -11.89 8.23 6.82
C THR A 65 -13.25 8.88 7.06
N LYS A 66 -13.44 9.55 8.18
CA LYS A 66 -14.72 10.22 8.53
C LYS A 66 -15.15 11.24 7.48
N GLN A 67 -14.21 11.98 6.86
CA GLN A 67 -14.54 12.96 5.82
C GLN A 67 -15.11 12.33 4.53
N ARG A 68 -14.89 11.05 4.31
CA ARG A 68 -15.28 10.33 3.09
C ARG A 68 -16.42 9.33 3.29
N LEU A 69 -16.73 9.00 4.52
CA LEU A 69 -17.85 8.10 4.81
C LEU A 69 -19.17 8.71 4.33
N LYS A 70 -19.99 7.87 3.73
CA LYS A 70 -21.36 8.21 3.34
C LYS A 70 -22.29 7.21 4.00
N GLU A 71 -23.39 7.69 4.56
CA GLU A 71 -24.44 6.83 5.12
C GLU A 71 -24.91 5.80 4.10
N HIS A 72 -25.18 4.59 4.57
CA HIS A 72 -25.67 3.45 3.78
C HIS A 72 -24.76 3.00 2.63
N LYS A 73 -23.46 3.31 2.65
CA LYS A 73 -22.50 2.85 1.66
C LYS A 73 -21.53 1.84 2.24
N GLU A 74 -21.28 0.79 1.47
CA GLU A 74 -20.23 -0.15 1.80
C GLU A 74 -18.87 0.53 1.63
N THR A 75 -17.97 0.29 2.58
CA THR A 75 -16.60 0.81 2.53
C THR A 75 -15.61 -0.34 2.53
N ILE A 76 -14.62 -0.29 1.65
CA ILE A 76 -13.44 -1.13 1.66
C ILE A 76 -12.27 -0.23 2.09
N VAL A 77 -11.52 -0.64 3.08
CA VAL A 77 -10.31 0.06 3.52
C VAL A 77 -9.09 -0.76 3.10
N ALA A 78 -8.20 -0.17 2.32
CA ALA A 78 -6.95 -0.79 1.92
C ALA A 78 -5.74 -0.01 2.46
N PHE A 79 -4.78 -0.72 3.02
CA PHE A 79 -3.52 -0.19 3.52
C PHE A 79 -2.36 -0.71 2.66
N ALA A 80 -1.53 0.19 2.15
CA ALA A 80 -0.31 -0.10 1.42
C ALA A 80 0.83 0.73 2.05
N ILE A 81 1.29 0.30 3.22
CA ILE A 81 2.21 1.03 4.11
C ILE A 81 3.24 0.07 4.70
N GLY A 82 4.44 0.59 5.02
CA GLY A 82 5.48 -0.19 5.70
C GLY A 82 6.84 -0.13 5.03
N ILE A 83 6.94 0.33 3.77
CA ILE A 83 8.24 0.43 3.11
C ILE A 83 9.11 1.50 3.78
N ASN A 84 8.54 2.64 4.16
CA ASN A 84 9.26 3.69 4.89
C ASN A 84 9.57 3.29 6.34
N ASP A 85 8.71 2.47 6.95
CA ASP A 85 8.96 1.89 8.28
C ASP A 85 10.22 1.02 8.26
N SER A 86 10.42 0.25 7.18
CA SER A 86 11.55 -0.66 6.99
C SER A 86 12.88 0.04 6.64
N GLN A 87 12.88 1.36 6.42
CA GLN A 87 14.07 2.14 6.11
C GLN A 87 15.02 2.16 7.32
N PHE A 88 16.25 1.68 7.13
CA PHE A 88 17.28 1.75 8.17
C PHE A 88 17.95 3.12 8.16
N VAL A 89 18.09 3.73 9.34
CA VAL A 89 18.75 5.02 9.55
C VAL A 89 20.08 4.77 10.27
N HIS A 90 21.18 4.99 9.56
CA HIS A 90 22.51 4.62 10.07
C HIS A 90 22.91 5.38 11.34
N SER A 91 22.63 6.68 11.39
CA SER A 91 22.92 7.52 12.57
C SER A 91 22.14 7.10 13.82
N GLU A 92 20.97 6.51 13.65
CA GLU A 92 20.12 6.02 14.73
C GLU A 92 20.41 4.55 15.09
N GLY A 93 21.05 3.82 14.18
CA GLY A 93 21.34 2.41 14.34
C GLY A 93 20.10 1.50 14.32
N ASP A 94 18.97 1.99 13.81
CA ASP A 94 17.68 1.27 13.78
C ASP A 94 16.85 1.66 12.54
N HIS A 95 15.73 1.01 12.38
CA HIS A 95 14.71 1.36 11.38
C HIS A 95 13.89 2.58 11.81
N ARG A 96 13.36 3.35 10.83
CA ARG A 96 12.50 4.52 11.10
C ARG A 96 11.37 4.18 12.06
N VAL A 97 10.75 3.01 11.89
CA VAL A 97 9.81 2.47 12.87
C VAL A 97 10.27 1.06 13.23
N PRO A 98 10.75 0.83 14.46
CA PRO A 98 11.18 -0.50 14.90
C PRO A 98 10.10 -1.55 14.71
N ILE A 99 10.47 -2.78 14.36
CA ILE A 99 9.56 -3.82 13.87
C ILE A 99 8.41 -4.15 14.84
N GLU A 100 8.68 -4.13 16.16
CA GLU A 100 7.62 -4.37 17.17
C GLU A 100 6.63 -3.20 17.24
N LYS A 101 7.11 -1.97 17.09
CA LYS A 101 6.26 -0.78 17.01
C LYS A 101 5.42 -0.80 15.75
N PHE A 102 6.02 -1.15 14.60
CA PHE A 102 5.31 -1.34 13.35
C PHE A 102 4.16 -2.35 13.48
N LYS A 103 4.43 -3.51 14.08
CA LYS A 103 3.41 -4.52 14.34
C LYS A 103 2.25 -3.97 15.18
N ASN A 104 2.54 -3.22 16.24
CA ASN A 104 1.53 -2.61 17.10
C ASN A 104 0.71 -1.56 16.32
N ASN A 105 1.36 -0.76 15.47
CA ASN A 105 0.70 0.22 14.61
C ASN A 105 -0.28 -0.44 13.63
N LEU A 106 0.09 -1.57 13.02
CA LEU A 106 -0.81 -2.33 12.15
C LEU A 106 -2.04 -2.84 12.90
N GLN A 107 -1.85 -3.36 14.10
CA GLN A 107 -2.96 -3.84 14.95
C GLN A 107 -3.92 -2.71 15.32
N GLU A 108 -3.38 -1.53 15.64
CA GLU A 108 -4.21 -0.36 15.94
C GLU A 108 -4.93 0.16 14.70
N LEU A 109 -4.28 0.21 13.52
CA LEU A 109 -4.91 0.53 12.24
C LEU A 109 -6.09 -0.41 11.95
N ILE A 110 -5.92 -1.71 12.16
CA ILE A 110 -7.01 -2.70 11.99
C ILE A 110 -8.17 -2.39 12.93
N LYS A 111 -7.89 -2.19 14.19
CA LYS A 111 -8.91 -1.89 15.22
C LYS A 111 -9.67 -0.59 14.90
N LEU A 112 -8.96 0.44 14.45
CA LEU A 112 -9.58 1.69 13.99
C LEU A 112 -10.43 1.47 12.73
N ALA A 113 -9.91 0.72 11.75
CA ALA A 113 -10.61 0.46 10.50
C ALA A 113 -11.88 -0.37 10.71
N GLN A 114 -11.90 -1.31 11.66
CA GLN A 114 -13.07 -2.10 12.03
C GLN A 114 -14.26 -1.27 12.51
N LYS A 115 -14.02 -0.03 12.97
CA LYS A 115 -15.12 0.90 13.31
C LYS A 115 -15.88 1.38 12.06
N PHE A 116 -15.27 1.30 10.89
CA PHE A 116 -15.80 1.87 9.64
C PHE A 116 -16.06 0.85 8.55
N SER A 117 -15.38 -0.31 8.60
CA SER A 117 -15.44 -1.33 7.57
C SER A 117 -15.15 -2.71 8.13
N LEU A 118 -15.87 -3.71 7.62
CA LEU A 118 -15.53 -5.13 7.81
C LEU A 118 -14.64 -5.68 6.69
N LYS A 119 -14.46 -4.92 5.60
CA LYS A 119 -13.61 -5.29 4.45
C LYS A 119 -12.30 -4.51 4.52
N ILE A 120 -11.31 -5.10 5.19
CA ILE A 120 -9.97 -4.52 5.36
C ILE A 120 -8.98 -5.35 4.54
N ILE A 121 -8.09 -4.66 3.83
CA ILE A 121 -7.11 -5.27 2.93
C ILE A 121 -5.74 -4.65 3.24
N PHE A 122 -4.70 -5.47 3.32
CA PHE A 122 -3.33 -4.98 3.24
C PHE A 122 -2.71 -5.38 1.90
N VAL A 123 -2.06 -4.42 1.27
CA VAL A 123 -1.24 -4.63 0.07
C VAL A 123 0.21 -4.76 0.51
N GLY A 124 0.83 -5.87 0.14
CA GLY A 124 2.23 -6.14 0.48
C GLY A 124 3.21 -5.16 -0.15
N LEU A 125 4.42 -5.13 0.36
CA LEU A 125 5.48 -4.21 -0.05
C LEU A 125 6.11 -4.63 -1.39
N THR A 126 6.74 -3.67 -2.06
CA THR A 126 7.56 -3.93 -3.27
C THR A 126 9.02 -4.18 -2.90
N PRO A 127 9.77 -5.03 -3.62
CA PRO A 127 11.22 -5.10 -3.48
C PRO A 127 11.89 -3.85 -4.05
N VAL A 128 13.15 -3.62 -3.69
CA VAL A 128 13.99 -2.49 -4.11
C VAL A 128 15.24 -2.95 -4.86
N ASP A 129 15.80 -2.10 -5.70
CA ASP A 129 17.13 -2.31 -6.27
C ASP A 129 18.21 -1.81 -5.29
N GLU A 130 18.76 -2.73 -4.51
CA GLU A 130 19.73 -2.42 -3.46
C GLU A 130 20.99 -1.71 -3.96
N LYS A 131 21.35 -1.87 -5.23
CA LYS A 131 22.48 -1.14 -5.84
C LYS A 131 22.22 0.36 -5.89
N ARG A 132 20.96 0.77 -5.83
CA ARG A 132 20.50 2.16 -5.92
C ARG A 132 19.91 2.70 -4.63
N THR A 133 19.71 1.84 -3.61
CA THR A 133 19.06 2.21 -2.34
C THR A 133 19.89 1.92 -1.10
N THR A 134 21.18 1.57 -1.26
CA THR A 134 22.10 1.28 -0.14
C THR A 134 23.42 2.03 -0.24
N PRO A 135 23.47 3.33 0.15
CA PRO A 135 22.38 4.20 0.62
C PRO A 135 21.50 4.73 -0.52
N ILE A 136 20.40 5.43 -0.17
CA ILE A 136 19.61 6.13 -1.17
C ILE A 136 20.39 7.34 -1.72
N PRO A 137 20.21 7.72 -3.02
CA PRO A 137 21.06 8.74 -3.66
C PRO A 137 20.95 10.14 -3.06
N TRP A 138 19.83 10.48 -2.42
CA TRP A 138 19.56 11.80 -1.86
C TRP A 138 19.77 11.92 -0.35
N ASP A 139 20.13 10.79 0.33
CA ASP A 139 20.42 10.77 1.76
C ASP A 139 21.30 9.58 2.11
N SER A 140 22.60 9.83 2.35
CA SER A 140 23.58 8.79 2.65
C SER A 140 23.41 8.09 4.00
N ASP A 141 22.53 8.62 4.86
CA ASP A 141 22.20 8.04 6.15
C ASP A 141 21.08 6.99 6.10
N LYS A 142 20.40 6.88 4.96
CA LYS A 142 19.20 6.04 4.80
C LYS A 142 19.38 4.92 3.81
N PHE A 143 18.92 3.73 4.21
CA PHE A 143 19.10 2.49 3.48
C PHE A 143 17.79 1.73 3.35
N TYR A 144 17.48 1.27 2.12
CA TYR A 144 16.46 0.24 1.90
C TYR A 144 17.14 -1.03 1.41
N LYS A 145 16.88 -2.15 2.08
CA LYS A 145 17.32 -3.49 1.70
C LYS A 145 16.15 -4.45 1.61
N ASN A 146 16.21 -5.36 0.66
CA ASN A 146 15.15 -6.38 0.51
C ASN A 146 14.99 -7.24 1.76
N GLU A 147 16.09 -7.53 2.45
CA GLU A 147 16.04 -8.25 3.73
C GLU A 147 15.16 -7.53 4.78
N TYR A 148 15.26 -6.21 4.87
CA TYR A 148 14.46 -5.42 5.81
C TYR A 148 13.00 -5.38 5.37
N ILE A 149 12.77 -5.05 4.10
CA ILE A 149 11.42 -4.98 3.53
C ILE A 149 10.70 -6.31 3.65
N GLU A 150 11.39 -7.43 3.39
CA GLU A 150 10.81 -8.77 3.52
C GLU A 150 10.38 -9.07 4.97
N LYS A 151 11.19 -8.71 5.96
CA LYS A 151 10.82 -8.84 7.39
C LYS A 151 9.54 -8.06 7.71
N TYR A 152 9.43 -6.81 7.25
CA TYR A 152 8.23 -6.00 7.45
C TYR A 152 7.03 -6.56 6.69
N ASN A 153 7.23 -7.02 5.46
CA ASN A 153 6.17 -7.67 4.68
C ASN A 153 5.64 -8.95 5.35
N GLN A 154 6.52 -9.75 5.97
CA GLN A 154 6.11 -10.92 6.75
C GLN A 154 5.30 -10.54 8.00
N VAL A 155 5.65 -9.43 8.67
CA VAL A 155 4.85 -8.89 9.79
C VAL A 155 3.45 -8.51 9.31
N ILE A 156 3.31 -7.80 8.17
CA ILE A 156 2.01 -7.47 7.60
C ILE A 156 1.20 -8.74 7.35
N LYS A 157 1.79 -9.70 6.65
CA LYS A 157 1.15 -10.97 6.32
C LYS A 157 0.67 -11.71 7.57
N LYS A 158 1.53 -11.85 8.59
CA LYS A 158 1.19 -12.53 9.85
C LYS A 158 0.06 -11.82 10.59
N VAL A 159 0.12 -10.49 10.69
CA VAL A 159 -0.94 -9.70 11.34
C VAL A 159 -2.27 -9.88 10.59
N CYS A 160 -2.26 -9.93 9.25
CA CYS A 160 -3.46 -10.20 8.47
C CYS A 160 -4.02 -11.61 8.73
N GLU A 161 -3.17 -12.64 8.78
CA GLU A 161 -3.56 -14.02 9.08
C GLU A 161 -4.19 -14.13 10.48
N GLU A 162 -3.55 -13.55 11.50
CA GLU A 162 -4.03 -13.53 12.89
C GLU A 162 -5.42 -12.87 13.04
N ASN A 163 -5.68 -11.83 12.22
CA ASN A 163 -6.94 -11.06 12.27
C ASN A 163 -7.96 -11.48 11.20
N LYS A 164 -7.66 -12.48 10.36
CA LYS A 164 -8.51 -12.96 9.25
C LYS A 164 -8.84 -11.83 8.26
N ILE A 165 -7.85 -11.01 7.95
CA ILE A 165 -7.91 -9.87 7.03
C ILE A 165 -7.25 -10.24 5.70
N TYR A 166 -7.70 -9.65 4.61
CA TYR A 166 -7.14 -9.88 3.29
C TYR A 166 -5.70 -9.33 3.19
N PHE A 167 -4.80 -10.16 2.66
CA PHE A 167 -3.44 -9.77 2.29
C PHE A 167 -3.22 -10.00 0.80
N ILE A 168 -2.73 -8.98 0.11
CA ILE A 168 -2.37 -9.05 -1.32
C ILE A 168 -0.86 -9.15 -1.43
N GLU A 169 -0.37 -10.32 -1.83
CA GLU A 169 1.06 -10.55 -2.01
C GLU A 169 1.60 -9.78 -3.21
N ILE A 170 2.56 -8.89 -2.98
CA ILE A 170 3.26 -8.12 -4.01
C ILE A 170 4.73 -8.52 -4.09
N PHE A 171 5.42 -8.64 -2.96
CA PHE A 171 6.87 -8.80 -2.88
C PHE A 171 7.38 -9.98 -3.72
N GLU A 172 6.86 -11.16 -3.47
CA GLU A 172 7.27 -12.36 -4.19
C GLU A 172 6.86 -12.33 -5.67
N LYS A 173 5.70 -11.75 -5.96
CA LYS A 173 5.22 -11.62 -7.36
C LYS A 173 6.08 -10.65 -8.18
N PHE A 174 6.70 -9.67 -7.54
CA PHE A 174 7.67 -8.78 -8.19
C PHE A 174 9.02 -9.49 -8.35
N LYS A 175 9.54 -10.13 -7.31
CA LYS A 175 10.84 -10.83 -7.35
C LYS A 175 10.90 -11.88 -8.47
N ALA A 176 9.78 -12.52 -8.78
CA ALA A 176 9.70 -13.52 -9.86
C ALA A 176 9.90 -12.96 -11.28
N THR A 177 10.07 -11.66 -11.48
CA THR A 177 9.97 -11.02 -12.80
C THR A 177 11.09 -10.02 -13.12
N GLY A 178 12.33 -10.23 -12.74
CA GLY A 178 13.39 -9.24 -13.07
C GLY A 178 13.01 -7.81 -12.66
N TYR A 179 12.51 -7.64 -11.47
CA TYR A 179 11.78 -6.48 -10.94
C TYR A 179 12.56 -5.15 -10.97
N GLN A 180 13.90 -5.19 -11.06
CA GLN A 180 14.71 -3.96 -11.11
C GLN A 180 14.32 -3.06 -12.29
N GLN A 181 13.85 -3.66 -13.39
CA GLN A 181 13.36 -2.92 -14.56
C GLN A 181 11.98 -2.27 -14.35
N LEU A 182 11.31 -2.61 -13.25
CA LEU A 182 10.02 -2.07 -12.86
C LEU A 182 10.14 -0.88 -11.91
N LEU A 183 11.38 -0.50 -11.53
CA LEU A 183 11.67 0.58 -10.60
C LEU A 183 12.29 1.78 -11.33
N GLU A 184 11.85 2.99 -11.00
CA GLU A 184 12.35 4.24 -11.60
C GLU A 184 13.69 4.65 -10.99
N ASP A 185 13.72 4.79 -9.67
CA ASP A 185 14.88 5.25 -8.90
C ASP A 185 15.51 4.18 -7.99
N GLY A 186 15.07 2.94 -8.12
CA GLY A 186 15.47 1.82 -7.29
C GLY A 186 14.52 1.53 -6.12
N LEU A 187 13.68 2.49 -5.75
CA LEU A 187 12.66 2.38 -4.70
C LEU A 187 11.25 2.41 -5.29
N HIS A 188 10.93 3.47 -6.03
CA HIS A 188 9.60 3.70 -6.56
C HIS A 188 9.37 2.93 -7.86
N PRO A 189 8.21 2.27 -8.02
CA PRO A 189 7.84 1.66 -9.28
C PRO A 189 7.74 2.69 -10.42
N ASN A 190 8.21 2.35 -11.59
CA ASN A 190 7.92 3.09 -12.81
C ASN A 190 6.53 2.73 -13.35
N SER A 191 6.15 3.26 -14.52
CA SER A 191 4.82 3.02 -15.11
C SER A 191 4.51 1.53 -15.30
N LYS A 192 5.50 0.71 -15.66
CA LYS A 192 5.32 -0.76 -15.79
C LYS A 192 5.17 -1.43 -14.43
N GLY A 193 5.92 -0.98 -13.43
CA GLY A 193 5.81 -1.44 -12.05
C GLY A 193 4.44 -1.13 -11.44
N HIS A 194 3.98 0.11 -11.58
CA HIS A 194 2.63 0.50 -11.15
C HIS A 194 1.52 -0.26 -11.88
N LYS A 195 1.68 -0.51 -13.18
CA LYS A 195 0.75 -1.36 -13.94
C LYS A 195 0.72 -2.77 -13.36
N ARG A 196 1.87 -3.33 -13.01
CA ARG A 196 1.97 -4.67 -12.41
C ARG A 196 1.26 -4.74 -11.04
N ILE A 197 1.45 -3.74 -10.16
CA ILE A 197 0.73 -3.66 -8.89
C ILE A 197 -0.78 -3.61 -9.15
N PHE A 198 -1.22 -2.74 -10.05
CA PHE A 198 -2.63 -2.63 -10.42
C PHE A 198 -3.22 -3.97 -10.86
N GLU A 199 -2.55 -4.70 -11.74
CA GLU A 199 -3.02 -6.00 -12.23
C GLU A 199 -3.19 -7.01 -11.09
N ILE A 200 -2.19 -7.10 -10.19
CA ILE A 200 -2.25 -7.99 -9.03
C ILE A 200 -3.41 -7.63 -8.09
N VAL A 201 -3.56 -6.34 -7.78
CA VAL A 201 -4.62 -5.85 -6.89
C VAL A 201 -5.99 -6.06 -7.53
N LYS A 202 -6.17 -5.67 -8.79
CA LYS A 202 -7.42 -5.85 -9.53
C LYS A 202 -7.86 -7.33 -9.55
N ASP A 203 -6.95 -8.22 -9.92
CA ASP A 203 -7.25 -9.64 -10.05
C ASP A 203 -7.60 -10.26 -8.68
N PHE A 204 -6.94 -9.79 -7.61
CA PHE A 204 -7.29 -10.19 -6.25
C PHE A 204 -8.69 -9.72 -5.86
N LEU A 205 -9.03 -8.46 -6.12
CA LEU A 205 -10.35 -7.90 -5.79
C LEU A 205 -11.47 -8.64 -6.54
N ILE A 206 -11.28 -8.92 -7.83
CA ILE A 206 -12.24 -9.70 -8.63
C ILE A 206 -12.38 -11.12 -8.10
N LYS A 207 -11.27 -11.83 -7.85
CA LYS A 207 -11.27 -13.21 -7.38
C LYS A 207 -12.01 -13.40 -6.04
N ASN A 208 -11.96 -12.37 -5.19
CA ASN A 208 -12.60 -12.41 -3.87
C ASN A 208 -13.98 -11.74 -3.84
N ASN A 209 -14.56 -11.43 -4.99
CA ASN A 209 -15.88 -10.77 -5.14
C ASN A 209 -15.96 -9.45 -4.33
N LEU A 210 -14.89 -8.66 -4.36
CA LEU A 210 -14.82 -7.37 -3.70
C LEU A 210 -15.17 -6.21 -4.66
N ILE A 211 -15.04 -6.48 -5.97
CA ILE A 211 -15.47 -5.58 -7.07
C ILE A 211 -16.07 -6.36 -8.21
#